data_1c3650c616c135664219e0765c2e6cbf
#
_entry.id   1c3650c616c135664219e0765c2e6cbf
#
_cell.length_a   1.000
_cell.length_b   1.000
_cell.length_c   1.000
_cell.angle_alpha   90.00
_cell.angle_beta   90.00
_cell.angle_gamma   90.00
#
_symmetry.space_group_name_H-M   'P 1'
#
loop_
_entity.id
_entity.type
_entity.pdbx_description
1 polymer ?
#
loop_
_entity_poly.entity_id
_entity_poly.type
_entity_poly.pdbx_seq_one_letter_code
_entity_poly.pdbx_strand_id
1 'polypeptide(L)'
;MIKRLIHNTIISTVAFGAAAILGLIVIPVIIRTWGVTEFGLIVITRLLLPSGMMAVLDLGLSEVATQVVARAREHRDWKLVGRQLSFLTVLSVLLAVAMSGAIWLGAPYLTMLMKVDAAHVDRFTDILHYTALANLVLVPALVWEGTVKGFERYNLLRISEFASTLAYVVLTVWASTVSASFEIVAYIYLAALVIRALAVLAATITALTTKGARFAAWTTQTRRGLLHRCLLLLQGKLIGGITGPIQPFVAGLFFGPMGVGTYDALVRLARVSKVLVGLLTSALLPVASRLDERGSSTTFQRLGELGLIMLPMFTLPPLAAGAILSPEILQMWIGPLLAPYALWMGLSFVIPICTQYLVIGNVIFLTRPGVQARLNWLLSVQLLVWAAVAAATLGFFAERSLILGQAVGSLVVLPWQIDTLRRALNLELRSFIRAVGIQAAILIIGSTLLWFLASYIRVDSLIKLALVAGTFCLISWVAQYLLVLEARHRAVFPAIGHLMGLAPKSN
;
A
#
# COMPACT_ATOMS: atom_id res chain seq x y z
N MET A 1 -0.79 14.26 25.28
CA MET A 1 -1.06 14.25 23.83
C MET A 1 -0.12 13.30 23.10
N ILE A 2 1.21 13.44 23.19
CA ILE A 2 2.21 12.60 22.50
C ILE A 2 2.06 11.11 22.82
N LYS A 3 1.89 10.70 24.10
CA LYS A 3 1.68 9.29 24.48
C LYS A 3 0.47 8.65 23.80
N ARG A 4 -0.66 9.38 23.67
CA ARG A 4 -1.85 8.88 22.97
C ARG A 4 -1.60 8.75 21.45
N LEU A 5 -0.86 9.69 20.84
CA LEU A 5 -0.50 9.62 19.44
C LEU A 5 0.39 8.40 19.15
N ILE A 6 1.43 8.19 19.95
CA ILE A 6 2.34 7.04 19.83
C ILE A 6 1.55 5.73 20.01
N HIS A 7 0.72 5.63 21.04
CA HIS A 7 -0.10 4.45 21.31
C HIS A 7 -1.06 4.14 20.15
N ASN A 8 -1.77 5.14 19.63
CA ASN A 8 -2.66 4.97 18.49
C ASN A 8 -1.90 4.57 17.22
N THR A 9 -0.70 5.11 17.00
CA THR A 9 0.14 4.75 15.87
C THR A 9 0.62 3.31 15.96
N ILE A 10 1.07 2.87 17.14
CA ILE A 10 1.50 1.48 17.37
C ILE A 10 0.34 0.51 17.13
N ILE A 11 -0.83 0.75 17.74
CA ILE A 11 -2.01 -0.10 17.55
C ILE A 11 -2.41 -0.15 16.07
N SER A 12 -2.43 1.00 15.40
CA SER A 12 -2.77 1.07 13.97
C SER A 12 -1.78 0.28 13.12
N THR A 13 -0.47 0.39 13.40
CA THR A 13 0.57 -0.33 12.66
C THR A 13 0.50 -1.84 12.90
N VAL A 14 0.29 -2.26 14.15
CA VAL A 14 0.14 -3.68 14.51
C VAL A 14 -1.11 -4.28 13.88
N ALA A 15 -2.26 -3.61 13.99
CA ALA A 15 -3.51 -4.10 13.41
C ALA A 15 -3.44 -4.19 11.88
N PHE A 16 -2.82 -3.21 11.22
CA PHE A 16 -2.62 -3.24 9.77
C PHE A 16 -1.62 -4.32 9.36
N GLY A 17 -0.51 -4.47 10.09
CA GLY A 17 0.47 -5.54 9.85
C GLY A 17 -0.16 -6.92 9.99
N ALA A 18 -0.96 -7.14 11.03
CA ALA A 18 -1.70 -8.38 11.22
C ALA A 18 -2.71 -8.64 10.08
N ALA A 19 -3.47 -7.63 9.65
CA ALA A 19 -4.38 -7.76 8.50
C ALA A 19 -3.62 -8.08 7.20
N ALA A 20 -2.44 -7.48 6.99
CA ALA A 20 -1.60 -7.76 5.83
C ALA A 20 -1.07 -9.20 5.84
N ILE A 21 -0.62 -9.71 6.99
CA ILE A 21 -0.19 -11.10 7.15
C ILE A 21 -1.35 -12.07 6.89
N LEU A 22 -2.54 -11.81 7.46
CA LEU A 22 -3.74 -12.59 7.20
C LEU A 22 -4.08 -12.63 5.70
N GLY A 23 -3.96 -11.47 5.03
CA GLY A 23 -4.15 -11.37 3.57
C GLY A 23 -3.13 -12.19 2.76
N LEU A 24 -1.91 -12.41 3.29
CA LEU A 24 -0.92 -13.29 2.67
C LEU A 24 -1.24 -14.76 2.89
N ILE A 25 -1.81 -15.13 4.04
CA ILE A 25 -2.17 -16.53 4.36
C ILE A 25 -3.29 -17.05 3.46
N VAL A 26 -4.24 -16.20 3.08
CA VAL A 26 -5.39 -16.62 2.27
C VAL A 26 -5.02 -16.96 0.82
N ILE A 27 -3.95 -16.35 0.27
CA ILE A 27 -3.55 -16.55 -1.13
C ILE A 27 -3.20 -18.01 -1.44
N PRO A 28 -2.28 -18.66 -0.70
CA PRO A 28 -1.97 -20.06 -0.97
C PRO A 28 -3.18 -20.98 -0.77
N VAL A 29 -4.08 -20.67 0.15
CA VAL A 29 -5.32 -21.45 0.33
C VAL A 29 -6.16 -21.39 -0.94
N ILE A 30 -6.37 -20.19 -1.50
CA ILE A 30 -7.15 -20.03 -2.73
C ILE A 30 -6.46 -20.73 -3.91
N ILE A 31 -5.17 -20.48 -4.13
CA ILE A 31 -4.44 -21.01 -5.29
C ILE A 31 -4.36 -22.55 -5.23
N ARG A 32 -4.13 -23.12 -4.05
CA ARG A 32 -4.01 -24.59 -3.89
C ARG A 32 -5.36 -25.29 -4.01
N THR A 33 -6.46 -24.67 -3.59
CA THR A 33 -7.80 -25.29 -3.59
C THR A 33 -8.51 -25.13 -4.92
N TRP A 34 -8.49 -23.92 -5.49
CA TRP A 34 -9.30 -23.59 -6.67
C TRP A 34 -8.45 -23.31 -7.92
N GLY A 35 -7.21 -22.86 -7.76
CA GLY A 35 -6.32 -22.55 -8.88
C GLY A 35 -5.93 -21.08 -9.00
N VAL A 36 -4.96 -20.82 -9.90
CA VAL A 36 -4.45 -19.46 -10.16
C VAL A 36 -5.45 -18.62 -10.94
N THR A 37 -6.23 -19.24 -11.83
CA THR A 37 -7.26 -18.57 -12.63
C THR A 37 -8.35 -17.99 -11.74
N GLU A 38 -8.87 -18.80 -10.82
CA GLU A 38 -9.91 -18.40 -9.85
C GLU A 38 -9.38 -17.33 -8.91
N PHE A 39 -8.15 -17.43 -8.45
CA PHE A 39 -7.49 -16.36 -7.71
C PHE A 39 -7.43 -15.06 -8.53
N GLY A 40 -7.12 -15.15 -9.81
CA GLY A 40 -7.11 -14.03 -10.74
C GLY A 40 -8.49 -13.37 -10.87
N LEU A 41 -9.58 -14.14 -10.94
CA LEU A 41 -10.95 -13.61 -10.96
C LEU A 41 -11.27 -12.81 -9.69
N ILE A 42 -10.84 -13.29 -8.52
CA ILE A 42 -10.98 -12.57 -7.26
C ILE A 42 -10.15 -11.27 -7.28
N VAL A 43 -8.95 -11.29 -7.83
CA VAL A 43 -8.11 -10.08 -7.96
C VAL A 43 -8.78 -9.06 -8.90
N ILE A 44 -9.34 -9.49 -10.04
CA ILE A 44 -10.09 -8.60 -10.95
C ILE A 44 -11.30 -7.99 -10.22
N THR A 45 -12.05 -8.78 -9.48
CA THR A 45 -13.14 -8.29 -8.62
C THR A 45 -12.66 -7.17 -7.69
N ARG A 46 -11.52 -7.36 -7.03
CA ARG A 46 -10.91 -6.34 -6.14
C ARG A 46 -10.54 -5.05 -6.86
N LEU A 47 -10.13 -5.12 -8.13
CA LEU A 47 -9.83 -3.91 -8.92
C LEU A 47 -11.06 -3.02 -9.13
N LEU A 48 -12.25 -3.60 -9.17
CA LEU A 48 -13.52 -2.90 -9.37
C LEU A 48 -14.13 -2.36 -8.07
N LEU A 49 -13.48 -2.53 -6.93
CA LEU A 49 -13.88 -1.97 -5.64
C LEU A 49 -13.20 -0.62 -5.38
N PRO A 50 -13.73 0.19 -4.44
CA PRO A 50 -13.14 1.48 -4.07
C PRO A 50 -11.71 1.40 -3.52
N SER A 51 -11.26 0.21 -3.07
CA SER A 51 -9.88 -0.06 -2.65
C SER A 51 -8.94 -0.45 -3.79
N GLY A 52 -9.47 -0.68 -4.99
CA GLY A 52 -8.73 -1.07 -6.20
C GLY A 52 -8.52 0.10 -7.17
N MET A 53 -8.72 -0.15 -8.47
CA MET A 53 -8.60 0.86 -9.50
C MET A 53 -9.66 1.97 -9.35
N MET A 54 -10.85 1.64 -8.82
CA MET A 54 -11.90 2.61 -8.55
C MET A 54 -11.52 3.64 -7.47
N ALA A 55 -10.48 3.40 -6.67
CA ALA A 55 -9.93 4.40 -5.73
C ALA A 55 -9.45 5.68 -6.43
N VAL A 56 -9.11 5.60 -7.71
CA VAL A 56 -8.74 6.78 -8.51
C VAL A 56 -9.97 7.64 -8.81
N LEU A 57 -11.15 7.03 -8.92
CA LEU A 57 -12.41 7.69 -9.25
C LEU A 57 -13.22 8.13 -8.01
N ASP A 58 -12.74 7.89 -6.80
CA ASP A 58 -13.44 8.20 -5.55
C ASP A 58 -13.56 9.71 -5.23
N LEU A 59 -13.04 10.57 -6.11
CA LEU A 59 -13.06 12.04 -5.99
C LEU A 59 -12.44 12.58 -4.69
N GLY A 60 -11.64 11.79 -3.98
CA GLY A 60 -11.10 12.20 -2.67
C GLY A 60 -12.14 12.37 -1.58
N LEU A 61 -13.26 11.65 -1.67
CA LEU A 61 -14.39 11.77 -0.73
C LEU A 61 -13.99 11.55 0.72
N SER A 62 -13.14 10.54 0.98
CA SER A 62 -12.65 10.24 2.34
C SER A 62 -11.80 11.37 2.90
N GLU A 63 -10.91 11.95 2.09
CA GLU A 63 -10.01 13.03 2.48
C GLU A 63 -10.77 14.33 2.73
N VAL A 64 -11.75 14.67 1.86
CA VAL A 64 -12.58 15.86 2.04
C VAL A 64 -13.46 15.73 3.28
N ALA A 65 -14.09 14.57 3.50
CA ALA A 65 -14.87 14.32 4.71
C ALA A 65 -14.02 14.42 5.99
N THR A 66 -12.80 13.89 5.96
CA THR A 66 -11.83 14.01 7.05
C THR A 66 -11.52 15.47 7.37
N GLN A 67 -11.23 16.30 6.35
CA GLN A 67 -10.94 17.71 6.52
C GLN A 67 -12.15 18.50 7.05
N VAL A 68 -13.36 18.19 6.57
CA VAL A 68 -14.62 18.82 7.01
C VAL A 68 -14.82 18.61 8.51
N VAL A 69 -14.70 17.35 8.97
CA VAL A 69 -14.92 17.00 10.38
C VAL A 69 -13.78 17.53 11.28
N ALA A 70 -12.53 17.45 10.83
CA ALA A 70 -11.39 17.95 11.59
C ALA A 70 -11.50 19.47 11.87
N ARG A 71 -11.84 20.26 10.84
CA ARG A 71 -12.08 21.71 11.00
C ARG A 71 -13.23 22.01 11.97
N ALA A 72 -14.31 21.24 11.92
CA ALA A 72 -15.44 21.46 12.80
C ALA A 72 -15.12 21.18 14.26
N ARG A 73 -14.18 20.28 14.56
CA ARG A 73 -13.71 20.05 15.93
C ARG A 73 -13.04 21.28 16.52
N GLU A 74 -12.37 22.09 15.69
CA GLU A 74 -11.74 23.35 16.11
C GLU A 74 -12.77 24.47 16.28
N HIS A 75 -13.67 24.64 15.31
CA HIS A 75 -14.63 25.76 15.28
C HIS A 75 -15.98 25.45 15.93
N ARG A 76 -16.25 24.18 16.32
CA ARG A 76 -17.50 23.68 16.93
C ARG A 76 -18.76 23.92 16.10
N ASP A 77 -18.65 24.15 14.79
CA ASP A 77 -19.80 24.37 13.88
C ASP A 77 -20.30 23.04 13.28
N TRP A 78 -21.07 22.30 14.10
CA TRP A 78 -21.61 21.00 13.70
C TRP A 78 -22.79 21.11 12.72
N LYS A 79 -23.45 22.29 12.64
CA LYS A 79 -24.51 22.54 11.65
C LYS A 79 -23.92 22.61 10.23
N LEU A 80 -22.80 23.29 10.07
CA LEU A 80 -22.07 23.37 8.80
C LEU A 80 -21.57 21.99 8.37
N VAL A 81 -21.05 21.19 9.31
CA VAL A 81 -20.63 19.82 9.03
C VAL A 81 -21.78 18.98 8.50
N GLY A 82 -22.94 19.03 9.16
CA GLY A 82 -24.11 18.30 8.70
C GLY A 82 -24.47 18.61 7.24
N ARG A 83 -24.45 19.89 6.83
CA ARG A 83 -24.68 20.32 5.45
C ARG A 83 -23.61 19.81 4.48
N GLN A 84 -22.33 19.88 4.89
CA GLN A 84 -21.21 19.46 4.05
C GLN A 84 -21.18 17.94 3.85
N LEU A 85 -21.40 17.19 4.92
CA LEU A 85 -21.48 15.73 4.83
C LEU A 85 -22.73 15.26 4.07
N SER A 86 -23.87 15.97 4.16
CA SER A 86 -25.05 15.68 3.34
C SER A 86 -24.71 15.76 1.85
N PHE A 87 -24.03 16.82 1.42
CA PHE A 87 -23.59 16.95 0.03
C PHE A 87 -22.65 15.83 -0.39
N LEU A 88 -21.60 15.54 0.42
CA LEU A 88 -20.63 14.47 0.12
C LEU A 88 -21.31 13.09 0.08
N THR A 89 -22.29 12.83 0.94
CA THR A 89 -23.05 11.57 0.95
C THR A 89 -23.89 11.44 -0.32
N VAL A 90 -24.62 12.48 -0.74
CA VAL A 90 -25.38 12.45 -1.98
C VAL A 90 -24.47 12.29 -3.20
N LEU A 91 -23.34 13.02 -3.24
CA LEU A 91 -22.35 12.88 -4.30
C LEU A 91 -21.77 11.45 -4.36
N SER A 92 -21.48 10.85 -3.20
CA SER A 92 -20.98 9.48 -3.14
C SER A 92 -22.03 8.44 -3.56
N VAL A 93 -23.31 8.65 -3.24
CA VAL A 93 -24.41 7.79 -3.71
C VAL A 93 -24.59 7.90 -5.23
N LEU A 94 -24.56 9.11 -5.78
CA LEU A 94 -24.63 9.29 -7.24
C LEU A 94 -23.45 8.61 -7.95
N LEU A 95 -22.24 8.75 -7.40
CA LEU A 95 -21.07 8.08 -7.92
C LEU A 95 -21.20 6.55 -7.79
N ALA A 96 -21.70 6.06 -6.65
CA ALA A 96 -21.97 4.64 -6.42
C ALA A 96 -22.94 4.07 -7.47
N VAL A 97 -24.04 4.76 -7.72
CA VAL A 97 -25.04 4.35 -8.75
C VAL A 97 -24.40 4.34 -10.14
N ALA A 98 -23.64 5.38 -10.50
CA ALA A 98 -22.97 5.45 -11.80
C ALA A 98 -21.95 4.32 -11.98
N MET A 99 -21.08 4.10 -10.97
CA MET A 99 -20.06 3.04 -11.01
C MET A 99 -20.69 1.64 -11.00
N SER A 100 -21.68 1.41 -10.15
CA SER A 100 -22.40 0.14 -10.08
C SER A 100 -23.17 -0.14 -11.37
N GLY A 101 -23.82 0.87 -11.94
CA GLY A 101 -24.49 0.76 -13.24
C GLY A 101 -23.51 0.43 -14.37
N ALA A 102 -22.36 1.09 -14.38
CA ALA A 102 -21.30 0.81 -15.37
C ALA A 102 -20.75 -0.62 -15.24
N ILE A 103 -20.55 -1.12 -14.01
CA ILE A 103 -20.09 -2.51 -13.78
C ILE A 103 -21.20 -3.48 -14.16
N TRP A 104 -22.45 -3.24 -13.75
CA TRP A 104 -23.58 -4.12 -14.01
C TRP A 104 -23.83 -4.29 -15.51
N LEU A 105 -23.97 -3.18 -16.24
CA LEU A 105 -24.19 -3.18 -17.69
C LEU A 105 -22.94 -3.60 -18.46
N GLY A 106 -21.76 -3.30 -17.94
CA GLY A 106 -20.48 -3.64 -18.54
C GLY A 106 -19.99 -5.05 -18.22
N ALA A 107 -20.63 -5.82 -17.34
CA ALA A 107 -20.15 -7.13 -16.92
C ALA A 107 -19.86 -8.10 -18.09
N PRO A 108 -20.73 -8.27 -19.10
CA PRO A 108 -20.43 -9.13 -20.27
C PRO A 108 -19.23 -8.63 -21.08
N TYR A 109 -19.06 -7.32 -21.21
CA TYR A 109 -17.91 -6.73 -21.91
C TYR A 109 -16.62 -6.88 -21.12
N LEU A 110 -16.71 -6.78 -19.79
CA LEU A 110 -15.54 -6.98 -18.90
C LEU A 110 -15.06 -8.43 -18.94
N THR A 111 -15.97 -9.42 -18.96
CA THR A 111 -15.60 -10.84 -19.10
C THR A 111 -14.89 -11.09 -20.43
N MET A 112 -15.41 -10.55 -21.53
CA MET A 112 -14.78 -10.63 -22.85
C MET A 112 -13.43 -9.91 -22.88
N LEU A 113 -13.37 -8.68 -22.36
CA LEU A 113 -12.16 -7.85 -22.33
C LEU A 113 -11.03 -8.50 -21.51
N MET A 114 -11.38 -9.14 -20.39
CA MET A 114 -10.45 -9.85 -19.51
C MET A 114 -10.20 -11.29 -19.97
N LYS A 115 -10.65 -11.67 -21.18
CA LYS A 115 -10.42 -13.00 -21.76
C LYS A 115 -10.79 -14.15 -20.80
N VAL A 116 -11.92 -14.02 -20.12
CA VAL A 116 -12.41 -15.07 -19.21
C VAL A 116 -12.86 -16.27 -20.04
N ASP A 117 -12.41 -17.47 -19.64
CA ASP A 117 -12.77 -18.71 -20.31
C ASP A 117 -14.27 -18.97 -20.26
N ALA A 118 -14.83 -19.58 -21.30
CA ALA A 118 -16.28 -19.86 -21.43
C ALA A 118 -16.86 -20.59 -20.19
N ALA A 119 -16.08 -21.49 -19.57
CA ALA A 119 -16.48 -22.19 -18.36
C ALA A 119 -16.68 -21.30 -17.12
N HIS A 120 -16.11 -20.09 -17.12
CA HIS A 120 -16.16 -19.17 -15.99
C HIS A 120 -16.97 -17.90 -16.26
N VAL A 121 -17.42 -17.66 -17.52
CA VAL A 121 -18.10 -16.41 -17.92
C VAL A 121 -19.34 -16.14 -17.10
N ASP A 122 -20.27 -17.11 -17.00
CA ASP A 122 -21.54 -16.90 -16.29
C ASP A 122 -21.30 -16.64 -14.80
N ARG A 123 -20.49 -17.49 -14.17
CA ARG A 123 -20.13 -17.37 -12.75
C ARG A 123 -19.42 -16.07 -12.42
N PHE A 124 -18.51 -15.63 -13.29
CA PHE A 124 -17.80 -14.38 -13.07
C PHE A 124 -18.69 -13.18 -13.34
N THR A 125 -19.60 -13.26 -14.30
CA THR A 125 -20.63 -12.23 -14.53
C THR A 125 -21.48 -12.03 -13.30
N ASP A 126 -21.90 -13.11 -12.63
CA ASP A 126 -22.63 -13.03 -11.35
C ASP A 126 -21.80 -12.35 -10.27
N ILE A 127 -20.52 -12.71 -10.12
CA ILE A 127 -19.61 -12.04 -9.17
C ILE A 127 -19.53 -10.54 -9.46
N LEU A 128 -19.47 -10.13 -10.74
CA LEU A 128 -19.45 -8.72 -11.14
C LEU A 128 -20.77 -8.00 -10.76
N HIS A 129 -21.90 -8.65 -10.93
CA HIS A 129 -23.20 -8.10 -10.49
C HIS A 129 -23.24 -7.90 -8.97
N TYR A 130 -22.80 -8.88 -8.17
CA TYR A 130 -22.69 -8.71 -6.71
C TYR A 130 -21.65 -7.65 -6.32
N THR A 131 -20.58 -7.50 -7.09
CA THR A 131 -19.59 -6.42 -6.91
C THR A 131 -20.24 -5.05 -7.16
N ALA A 132 -21.06 -4.93 -8.20
CA ALA A 132 -21.82 -3.72 -8.47
C ALA A 132 -22.77 -3.38 -7.31
N LEU A 133 -23.51 -4.36 -6.78
CA LEU A 133 -24.38 -4.17 -5.62
C LEU A 133 -23.58 -3.76 -4.36
N ALA A 134 -22.44 -4.41 -4.11
CA ALA A 134 -21.57 -4.05 -2.99
C ALA A 134 -21.06 -2.61 -3.08
N ASN A 135 -20.74 -2.12 -4.29
CA ASN A 135 -20.27 -0.74 -4.50
C ASN A 135 -21.32 0.31 -4.13
N LEU A 136 -22.63 -0.01 -4.19
CA LEU A 136 -23.68 0.90 -3.69
C LEU A 136 -23.52 1.24 -2.21
N VAL A 137 -22.88 0.36 -1.44
CA VAL A 137 -22.59 0.56 -0.02
C VAL A 137 -21.15 1.02 0.18
N LEU A 138 -20.19 0.43 -0.54
CA LEU A 138 -18.77 0.65 -0.31
C LEU A 138 -18.29 2.04 -0.78
N VAL A 139 -18.88 2.62 -1.83
CA VAL A 139 -18.51 3.98 -2.27
C VAL A 139 -19.00 5.05 -1.28
N PRO A 140 -20.26 5.05 -0.80
CA PRO A 140 -20.67 5.92 0.29
C PRO A 140 -19.87 5.71 1.59
N ALA A 141 -19.41 4.48 1.86
CA ALA A 141 -18.57 4.18 3.02
C ALA A 141 -17.27 4.98 3.06
N LEU A 142 -16.75 5.46 1.93
CA LEU A 142 -15.60 6.36 1.90
C LEU A 142 -15.84 7.67 2.68
N VAL A 143 -17.05 8.23 2.58
CA VAL A 143 -17.44 9.43 3.35
C VAL A 143 -17.56 9.09 4.84
N TRP A 144 -18.08 7.92 5.17
CA TRP A 144 -18.20 7.46 6.57
C TRP A 144 -16.82 7.22 7.19
N GLU A 145 -15.93 6.53 6.47
CA GLU A 145 -14.53 6.35 6.90
C GLU A 145 -13.81 7.68 7.10
N GLY A 146 -13.96 8.62 6.16
CA GLY A 146 -13.42 9.97 6.29
C GLY A 146 -13.95 10.71 7.51
N THR A 147 -15.24 10.56 7.80
CA THR A 147 -15.85 11.14 9.00
C THR A 147 -15.23 10.57 10.28
N VAL A 148 -15.07 9.25 10.38
CA VAL A 148 -14.45 8.58 11.55
C VAL A 148 -12.97 8.99 11.69
N LYS A 149 -12.22 9.13 10.58
CA LYS A 149 -10.84 9.67 10.57
C LYS A 149 -10.81 11.11 11.10
N GLY A 150 -11.74 11.97 10.68
CA GLY A 150 -11.86 13.35 11.16
C GLY A 150 -12.13 13.46 12.67
N PHE A 151 -12.82 12.47 13.24
CA PHE A 151 -12.94 12.32 14.70
C PHE A 151 -11.71 11.71 15.39
N GLU A 152 -10.64 11.39 14.66
CA GLU A 152 -9.42 10.71 15.14
C GLU A 152 -9.69 9.32 15.73
N ARG A 153 -10.79 8.67 15.35
CA ARG A 153 -11.14 7.32 15.84
C ARG A 153 -10.52 6.24 14.95
N TYR A 154 -9.22 6.36 14.66
CA TYR A 154 -8.48 5.42 13.79
C TYR A 154 -8.55 3.98 14.29
N ASN A 155 -8.56 3.76 15.60
CA ASN A 155 -8.63 2.43 16.19
C ASN A 155 -9.86 1.65 15.73
N LEU A 156 -11.02 2.32 15.65
CA LEU A 156 -12.25 1.69 15.19
C LEU A 156 -12.12 1.20 13.74
N LEU A 157 -11.55 2.03 12.86
CA LEU A 157 -11.32 1.64 11.47
C LEU A 157 -10.35 0.47 11.36
N ARG A 158 -9.28 0.47 12.14
CA ARG A 158 -8.28 -0.61 12.11
C ARG A 158 -8.79 -1.91 12.70
N ILE A 159 -9.56 -1.85 13.78
CA ILE A 159 -10.20 -3.03 14.38
C ILE A 159 -11.25 -3.60 13.40
N SER A 160 -12.07 -2.76 12.78
CA SER A 160 -13.05 -3.23 11.80
C SER A 160 -12.39 -3.83 10.55
N GLU A 161 -11.27 -3.27 10.10
CA GLU A 161 -10.47 -3.79 8.98
C GLU A 161 -9.86 -5.15 9.34
N PHE A 162 -9.25 -5.27 10.52
CA PHE A 162 -8.71 -6.53 11.01
C PHE A 162 -9.79 -7.59 11.15
N ALA A 163 -10.94 -7.25 11.78
CA ALA A 163 -12.04 -8.18 11.99
C ALA A 163 -12.64 -8.67 10.67
N SER A 164 -12.84 -7.77 9.68
CA SER A 164 -13.35 -8.16 8.36
C SER A 164 -12.35 -9.04 7.60
N THR A 165 -11.04 -8.74 7.69
CA THR A 165 -10.01 -9.56 7.07
C THR A 165 -9.91 -10.94 7.75
N LEU A 166 -9.97 -10.99 9.07
CA LEU A 166 -9.97 -12.24 9.83
C LEU A 166 -11.18 -13.10 9.46
N ALA A 167 -12.39 -12.51 9.42
CA ALA A 167 -13.60 -13.21 9.00
C ALA A 167 -13.48 -13.78 7.58
N TYR A 168 -12.97 -12.95 6.65
CA TYR A 168 -12.70 -13.40 5.28
C TYR A 168 -11.74 -14.59 5.23
N VAL A 169 -10.61 -14.53 5.96
CA VAL A 169 -9.62 -15.60 5.98
C VAL A 169 -10.20 -16.88 6.58
N VAL A 170 -10.83 -16.78 7.75
CA VAL A 170 -11.43 -17.95 8.45
C VAL A 170 -12.50 -18.61 7.60
N LEU A 171 -13.42 -17.83 7.02
CA LEU A 171 -14.47 -18.37 6.18
C LEU A 171 -13.95 -18.91 4.85
N THR A 172 -12.88 -18.35 4.27
CA THR A 172 -12.23 -18.90 3.08
C THR A 172 -11.55 -20.24 3.37
N VAL A 173 -10.86 -20.36 4.51
CA VAL A 173 -10.27 -21.62 4.96
C VAL A 173 -11.38 -22.65 5.21
N TRP A 174 -12.47 -22.27 5.87
CA TRP A 174 -13.63 -23.17 6.03
C TRP A 174 -14.21 -23.59 4.68
N ALA A 175 -14.43 -22.68 3.74
CA ALA A 175 -14.91 -22.97 2.39
C ALA A 175 -14.00 -23.97 1.65
N SER A 176 -12.68 -23.89 1.85
CA SER A 176 -11.71 -24.83 1.26
C SER A 176 -11.84 -26.24 1.83
N THR A 177 -12.21 -26.40 3.13
CA THR A 177 -12.37 -27.72 3.76
C THR A 177 -13.65 -28.44 3.34
N VAL A 178 -14.71 -27.69 2.99
CA VAL A 178 -15.99 -28.24 2.53
C VAL A 178 -16.08 -28.34 0.99
N SER A 179 -14.97 -28.11 0.30
CA SER A 179 -14.90 -28.13 -1.18
C SER A 179 -15.96 -27.24 -1.84
N ALA A 180 -16.23 -26.08 -1.24
CA ALA A 180 -17.18 -25.11 -1.79
C ALA A 180 -16.70 -24.56 -3.14
N SER A 181 -17.63 -24.04 -3.95
CA SER A 181 -17.30 -23.41 -5.21
C SER A 181 -16.51 -22.10 -4.97
N PHE A 182 -15.68 -21.67 -5.94
CA PHE A 182 -14.81 -20.50 -5.77
C PHE A 182 -15.62 -19.19 -5.63
N GLU A 183 -16.80 -19.10 -6.19
CA GLU A 183 -17.69 -17.94 -6.11
C GLU A 183 -18.01 -17.59 -4.66
N ILE A 184 -18.15 -18.61 -3.81
CA ILE A 184 -18.39 -18.43 -2.36
C ILE A 184 -17.26 -17.60 -1.73
N VAL A 185 -16.02 -17.78 -2.17
CA VAL A 185 -14.87 -16.98 -1.67
C VAL A 185 -15.03 -15.51 -2.06
N ALA A 186 -15.47 -15.23 -3.29
CA ALA A 186 -15.75 -13.87 -3.73
C ALA A 186 -16.92 -13.25 -2.93
N TYR A 187 -18.00 -14.01 -2.70
CA TYR A 187 -19.14 -13.54 -1.91
C TYR A 187 -18.78 -13.30 -0.44
N ILE A 188 -18.01 -14.18 0.18
CA ILE A 188 -17.48 -13.98 1.54
C ILE A 188 -16.65 -12.67 1.60
N TYR A 189 -15.80 -12.44 0.60
CA TYR A 189 -15.00 -11.22 0.54
C TYR A 189 -15.88 -9.97 0.45
N LEU A 190 -16.83 -9.92 -0.47
CA LEU A 190 -17.76 -8.81 -0.63
C LEU A 190 -18.61 -8.59 0.62
N ALA A 191 -19.15 -9.66 1.20
CA ALA A 191 -19.94 -9.58 2.44
C ALA A 191 -19.12 -9.04 3.62
N ALA A 192 -17.89 -9.49 3.80
CA ALA A 192 -17.02 -8.99 4.85
C ALA A 192 -16.75 -7.47 4.71
N LEU A 193 -16.57 -6.98 3.48
CA LEU A 193 -16.40 -5.54 3.21
C LEU A 193 -17.69 -4.75 3.47
N VAL A 194 -18.85 -5.26 3.05
CA VAL A 194 -20.15 -4.61 3.28
C VAL A 194 -20.48 -4.54 4.76
N ILE A 195 -20.27 -5.63 5.51
CA ILE A 195 -20.48 -5.66 6.98
C ILE A 195 -19.56 -4.65 7.66
N ARG A 196 -18.29 -4.57 7.26
CA ARG A 196 -17.36 -3.56 7.75
C ARG A 196 -17.87 -2.14 7.47
N ALA A 197 -18.32 -1.88 6.24
CA ALA A 197 -18.86 -0.58 5.84
C ALA A 197 -20.08 -0.17 6.67
N LEU A 198 -21.00 -1.11 6.93
CA LEU A 198 -22.18 -0.88 7.79
C LEU A 198 -21.79 -0.61 9.25
N ALA A 199 -20.78 -1.30 9.78
CA ALA A 199 -20.24 -1.02 11.12
C ALA A 199 -19.63 0.39 11.20
N VAL A 200 -18.90 0.83 10.16
CA VAL A 200 -18.37 2.19 10.07
C VAL A 200 -19.49 3.23 9.94
N LEU A 201 -20.55 2.92 9.20
CA LEU A 201 -21.76 3.77 9.12
C LEU A 201 -22.40 3.96 10.51
N ALA A 202 -22.64 2.87 11.25
CA ALA A 202 -23.20 2.94 12.59
C ALA A 202 -22.36 3.81 13.53
N ALA A 203 -21.03 3.64 13.48
CA ALA A 203 -20.09 4.47 14.24
C ALA A 203 -20.13 5.96 13.82
N THR A 204 -20.30 6.23 12.54
CA THR A 204 -20.42 7.59 11.99
C THR A 204 -21.70 8.25 12.48
N ILE A 205 -22.83 7.57 12.38
CA ILE A 205 -24.14 8.07 12.86
C ILE A 205 -24.05 8.39 14.36
N THR A 206 -23.52 7.46 15.17
CA THR A 206 -23.35 7.66 16.61
C THR A 206 -22.45 8.87 16.91
N ALA A 207 -21.34 9.03 16.18
CA ALA A 207 -20.43 10.14 16.38
C ALA A 207 -21.04 11.50 16.02
N LEU A 208 -21.83 11.56 14.95
CA LEU A 208 -22.51 12.79 14.51
C LEU A 208 -23.67 13.16 15.39
N THR A 209 -24.52 12.20 15.79
CA THR A 209 -25.68 12.44 16.66
C THR A 209 -25.24 12.94 18.05
N THR A 210 -24.19 12.38 18.62
CA THR A 210 -23.64 12.85 19.93
C THR A 210 -23.11 14.29 19.87
N LYS A 211 -22.81 14.82 18.68
CA LYS A 211 -22.37 16.21 18.48
C LYS A 211 -23.51 17.13 18.00
N GLY A 212 -24.71 16.62 17.83
CA GLY A 212 -25.85 17.36 17.33
C GLY A 212 -25.74 17.74 15.84
N ALA A 213 -24.85 17.11 15.09
CA ALA A 213 -24.76 17.27 13.65
C ALA A 213 -25.96 16.57 13.00
N ARG A 214 -26.74 17.31 12.21
CA ARG A 214 -27.89 16.78 11.47
C ARG A 214 -27.69 17.00 9.98
N PHE A 215 -28.06 16.02 9.19
CA PHE A 215 -28.12 16.20 7.75
C PHE A 215 -29.10 17.34 7.39
N ALA A 216 -28.66 18.27 6.57
CA ALA A 216 -29.42 19.45 6.19
C ALA A 216 -29.08 19.87 4.74
N ALA A 217 -30.00 20.64 4.15
CA ALA A 217 -29.79 21.18 2.81
C ALA A 217 -28.51 22.03 2.74
N TRP A 218 -27.79 21.90 1.65
CA TRP A 218 -26.55 22.64 1.39
C TRP A 218 -26.81 23.85 0.50
N THR A 219 -25.95 24.87 0.62
CA THR A 219 -25.98 26.06 -0.22
C THR A 219 -25.19 25.83 -1.51
N THR A 220 -25.45 26.64 -2.55
CA THR A 220 -24.67 26.62 -3.80
C THR A 220 -23.18 26.88 -3.55
N GLN A 221 -22.85 27.77 -2.61
CA GLN A 221 -21.47 28.06 -2.24
C GLN A 221 -20.78 26.83 -1.60
N THR A 222 -21.46 26.14 -0.69
CA THR A 222 -20.97 24.88 -0.09
C THR A 222 -20.70 23.84 -1.16
N ARG A 223 -21.62 23.65 -2.09
CA ARG A 223 -21.49 22.70 -3.21
C ARG A 223 -20.28 23.02 -4.07
N ARG A 224 -20.12 24.27 -4.55
CA ARG A 224 -19.01 24.68 -5.42
C ARG A 224 -17.65 24.50 -4.71
N GLY A 225 -17.55 24.90 -3.44
CA GLY A 225 -16.31 24.79 -2.67
C GLY A 225 -15.90 23.33 -2.41
N LEU A 226 -16.84 22.42 -2.10
CA LEU A 226 -16.54 21.01 -1.89
C LEU A 226 -16.20 20.30 -3.20
N LEU A 227 -16.96 20.56 -4.28
CA LEU A 227 -16.71 19.97 -5.59
C LEU A 227 -15.32 20.37 -6.11
N HIS A 228 -14.93 21.64 -5.99
CA HIS A 228 -13.60 22.10 -6.36
C HIS A 228 -12.49 21.36 -5.59
N ARG A 229 -12.67 21.14 -4.27
CA ARG A 229 -11.70 20.35 -3.48
C ARG A 229 -11.64 18.89 -3.92
N CYS A 230 -12.79 18.26 -4.19
CA CYS A 230 -12.84 16.91 -4.72
C CYS A 230 -12.09 16.78 -6.05
N LEU A 231 -12.28 17.72 -6.98
CA LEU A 231 -11.59 17.72 -8.27
C LEU A 231 -10.08 17.94 -8.14
N LEU A 232 -9.62 18.82 -7.23
CA LEU A 232 -8.20 18.98 -6.96
C LEU A 232 -7.55 17.71 -6.41
N LEU A 233 -8.23 16.99 -5.50
CA LEU A 233 -7.74 15.72 -4.97
C LEU A 233 -7.75 14.62 -6.03
N LEU A 234 -8.76 14.61 -6.91
CA LEU A 234 -8.82 13.68 -8.04
C LEU A 234 -7.58 13.83 -8.94
N GLN A 235 -7.18 15.05 -9.29
CA GLN A 235 -5.97 15.29 -10.08
C GLN A 235 -4.72 14.66 -9.43
N GLY A 236 -4.55 14.85 -8.12
CA GLY A 236 -3.45 14.24 -7.37
C GLY A 236 -3.49 12.72 -7.39
N LYS A 237 -4.69 12.12 -7.25
CA LYS A 237 -4.90 10.68 -7.27
C LYS A 237 -4.69 10.07 -8.67
N LEU A 238 -5.08 10.77 -9.73
CA LEU A 238 -4.84 10.32 -11.11
C LEU A 238 -3.34 10.15 -11.40
N ILE A 239 -2.51 11.07 -10.92
CA ILE A 239 -1.06 11.02 -11.16
C ILE A 239 -0.38 9.95 -10.28
N GLY A 240 -0.72 9.89 -8.99
CA GLY A 240 -0.03 9.02 -8.02
C GLY A 240 -0.68 7.66 -7.77
N GLY A 241 -2.01 7.55 -7.94
CA GLY A 241 -2.80 6.38 -7.55
C GLY A 241 -2.96 5.31 -8.65
N ILE A 242 -2.79 5.69 -9.92
CA ILE A 242 -3.05 4.77 -11.03
C ILE A 242 -1.95 3.71 -11.21
N THR A 243 -0.72 4.00 -10.78
CA THR A 243 0.45 3.16 -11.03
C THR A 243 0.37 1.77 -10.41
N GLY A 244 -0.27 1.63 -9.26
CA GLY A 244 -0.41 0.34 -8.57
C GLY A 244 -1.49 -0.57 -9.16
N PRO A 245 -2.75 -0.10 -9.27
CA PRO A 245 -3.86 -0.88 -9.78
C PRO A 245 -3.83 -1.13 -11.30
N ILE A 246 -3.15 -0.28 -12.08
CA ILE A 246 -3.12 -0.42 -13.54
C ILE A 246 -2.45 -1.72 -14.00
N GLN A 247 -1.46 -2.19 -13.27
CA GLN A 247 -0.65 -3.34 -13.69
C GLN A 247 -1.44 -4.65 -13.72
N PRO A 248 -2.18 -5.04 -12.65
CA PRO A 248 -3.02 -6.22 -12.72
C PRO A 248 -4.18 -6.05 -13.70
N PHE A 249 -4.66 -4.81 -13.93
CA PHE A 249 -5.65 -4.54 -14.98
C PHE A 249 -5.07 -4.82 -16.38
N VAL A 250 -3.87 -4.32 -16.68
CA VAL A 250 -3.16 -4.60 -17.94
C VAL A 250 -2.87 -6.10 -18.09
N ALA A 251 -2.47 -6.78 -16.99
CA ALA A 251 -2.31 -8.24 -17.02
C ALA A 251 -3.60 -8.95 -17.43
N GLY A 252 -4.76 -8.50 -16.93
CA GLY A 252 -6.06 -9.05 -17.30
C GLY A 252 -6.41 -8.85 -18.78
N LEU A 253 -6.16 -7.65 -19.32
CA LEU A 253 -6.41 -7.33 -20.72
C LEU A 253 -5.62 -8.22 -21.70
N PHE A 254 -4.37 -8.49 -21.39
CA PHE A 254 -3.51 -9.24 -22.31
C PHE A 254 -3.50 -10.74 -22.06
N PHE A 255 -3.54 -11.18 -20.80
CA PHE A 255 -3.29 -12.56 -20.40
C PHE A 255 -4.44 -13.21 -19.62
N GLY A 256 -5.57 -12.51 -19.45
CA GLY A 256 -6.73 -13.04 -18.77
C GLY A 256 -6.55 -13.23 -17.25
N PRO A 257 -7.49 -13.94 -16.61
CA PRO A 257 -7.48 -14.14 -15.16
C PRO A 257 -6.24 -14.87 -14.65
N MET A 258 -5.76 -15.88 -15.38
CA MET A 258 -4.53 -16.61 -15.02
C MET A 258 -3.32 -15.68 -14.95
N GLY A 259 -3.17 -14.76 -15.93
CA GLY A 259 -2.10 -13.77 -15.93
C GLY A 259 -2.21 -12.79 -14.77
N VAL A 260 -3.43 -12.36 -14.42
CA VAL A 260 -3.68 -11.53 -13.23
C VAL A 260 -3.29 -12.26 -11.94
N GLY A 261 -3.73 -13.52 -11.81
CA GLY A 261 -3.44 -14.33 -10.63
C GLY A 261 -1.95 -14.57 -10.44
N THR A 262 -1.25 -14.97 -11.51
CA THR A 262 0.20 -15.15 -11.52
C THR A 262 0.92 -13.84 -11.14
N TYR A 263 0.59 -12.75 -11.83
CA TYR A 263 1.20 -11.45 -11.56
C TYR A 263 0.98 -11.00 -10.11
N ASP A 264 -0.26 -11.00 -9.61
CA ASP A 264 -0.57 -10.52 -8.26
C ASP A 264 0.10 -11.40 -7.18
N ALA A 265 0.13 -12.71 -7.36
CA ALA A 265 0.83 -13.62 -6.45
C ALA A 265 2.33 -13.30 -6.35
N LEU A 266 3.01 -13.10 -7.49
CA LEU A 266 4.45 -12.82 -7.54
C LEU A 266 4.83 -11.46 -6.94
N VAL A 267 3.99 -10.43 -7.08
CA VAL A 267 4.30 -9.09 -6.57
C VAL A 267 3.75 -8.83 -5.17
N ARG A 268 2.91 -9.71 -4.63
CA ARG A 268 2.14 -9.46 -3.41
C ARG A 268 3.03 -9.24 -2.20
N LEU A 269 4.01 -10.08 -1.99
CA LEU A 269 4.91 -9.99 -0.83
C LEU A 269 5.75 -8.71 -0.88
N ALA A 270 6.29 -8.38 -2.04
CA ALA A 270 7.03 -7.14 -2.27
C ALA A 270 6.14 -5.90 -2.06
N ARG A 271 4.88 -5.94 -2.47
CA ARG A 271 3.91 -4.85 -2.28
C ARG A 271 3.56 -4.64 -0.80
N VAL A 272 3.34 -5.72 -0.05
CA VAL A 272 3.06 -5.66 1.40
C VAL A 272 4.23 -5.04 2.16
N SER A 273 5.46 -5.44 1.87
CA SER A 273 6.65 -4.87 2.52
C SER A 273 6.80 -3.36 2.27
N LYS A 274 6.51 -2.88 1.06
CA LYS A 274 6.48 -1.44 0.73
C LYS A 274 5.46 -0.67 1.59
N VAL A 275 4.26 -1.23 1.76
CA VAL A 275 3.20 -0.58 2.55
C VAL A 275 3.56 -0.53 4.03
N LEU A 276 4.14 -1.59 4.59
CA LEU A 276 4.57 -1.63 6.00
C LEU A 276 5.59 -0.52 6.30
N VAL A 277 6.57 -0.32 5.42
CA VAL A 277 7.55 0.77 5.59
C VAL A 277 6.90 2.15 5.48
N GLY A 278 5.96 2.33 4.55
CA GLY A 278 5.18 3.56 4.41
C GLY A 278 4.41 3.94 5.68
N LEU A 279 3.85 2.95 6.38
CA LEU A 279 3.15 3.19 7.65
C LEU A 279 4.10 3.69 8.75
N LEU A 280 5.28 3.10 8.88
CA LEU A 280 6.28 3.51 9.86
C LEU A 280 6.70 4.96 9.66
N THR A 281 6.84 5.39 8.41
CA THR A 281 7.30 6.75 8.06
C THR A 281 6.18 7.79 8.06
N SER A 282 4.91 7.39 7.91
CA SER A 282 3.77 8.32 7.92
C SER A 282 3.66 9.14 9.23
N ALA A 283 4.12 8.58 10.36
CA ALA A 283 4.18 9.27 11.65
C ALA A 283 5.18 10.44 11.66
N LEU A 284 6.12 10.51 10.72
CA LEU A 284 7.11 11.58 10.62
C LEU A 284 6.57 12.85 9.95
N LEU A 285 5.48 12.75 9.18
CA LEU A 285 4.92 13.89 8.46
C LEU A 285 4.55 15.08 9.35
N PRO A 286 3.85 14.91 10.50
CA PRO A 286 3.54 16.04 11.39
C PRO A 286 4.78 16.66 12.03
N VAL A 287 5.84 15.87 12.22
CA VAL A 287 7.12 16.36 12.75
C VAL A 287 7.84 17.20 11.70
N ALA A 288 7.92 16.69 10.47
CA ALA A 288 8.54 17.39 9.34
C ALA A 288 7.85 18.73 9.04
N SER A 289 6.51 18.75 9.01
CA SER A 289 5.73 19.98 8.78
C SER A 289 6.01 21.05 9.83
N ARG A 290 6.05 20.67 11.11
CA ARG A 290 6.35 21.62 12.20
C ARG A 290 7.78 22.16 12.16
N LEU A 291 8.75 21.34 11.71
CA LEU A 291 10.14 21.78 11.57
C LEU A 291 10.29 22.75 10.38
N ASP A 292 9.57 22.51 9.29
CA ASP A 292 9.58 23.38 8.10
C ASP A 292 8.92 24.74 8.42
N GLU A 293 7.77 24.76 9.11
CA GLU A 293 7.10 25.99 9.56
C GLU A 293 7.94 26.83 10.52
N ARG A 294 8.72 26.20 11.39
CA ARG A 294 9.59 26.89 12.37
C ARG A 294 10.87 27.43 11.73
N GLY A 295 11.12 27.23 10.44
CA GLY A 295 12.35 27.65 9.77
C GLY A 295 13.60 26.94 10.27
N SER A 296 13.48 25.81 10.99
CA SER A 296 14.59 25.02 11.51
C SER A 296 15.25 24.21 10.39
N SER A 297 15.87 24.91 9.42
CA SER A 297 16.47 24.29 8.24
C SER A 297 17.48 23.18 8.57
N THR A 298 18.32 23.38 9.60
CA THR A 298 19.35 22.43 10.03
C THR A 298 18.75 21.15 10.62
N THR A 299 17.70 21.26 11.46
CA THR A 299 17.00 20.10 12.05
C THR A 299 16.21 19.33 11.00
N PHE A 300 15.58 20.05 10.06
CA PHE A 300 14.88 19.46 8.93
C PHE A 300 15.84 18.68 8.00
N GLN A 301 16.99 19.27 7.66
CA GLN A 301 18.03 18.61 6.88
C GLN A 301 18.56 17.35 7.58
N ARG A 302 18.81 17.43 8.89
CA ARG A 302 19.28 16.30 9.70
C ARG A 302 18.26 15.16 9.74
N LEU A 303 16.95 15.48 9.87
CA LEU A 303 15.88 14.48 9.79
C LEU A 303 15.86 13.80 8.42
N GLY A 304 16.00 14.57 7.35
CA GLY A 304 16.06 14.05 5.98
C GLY A 304 17.30 13.19 5.73
N GLU A 305 18.47 13.62 6.17
CA GLU A 305 19.72 12.86 6.07
C GLU A 305 19.63 11.50 6.81
N LEU A 306 19.17 11.55 8.06
CA LEU A 306 18.97 10.33 8.85
C LEU A 306 17.98 9.39 8.17
N GLY A 307 16.88 9.91 7.63
CA GLY A 307 15.89 9.10 6.93
C GLY A 307 16.42 8.48 5.63
N LEU A 308 17.25 9.22 4.87
CA LEU A 308 17.87 8.70 3.63
C LEU A 308 18.94 7.64 3.88
N ILE A 309 19.57 7.62 5.05
CA ILE A 309 20.64 6.66 5.38
C ILE A 309 20.09 5.53 6.27
N MET A 310 19.40 5.88 7.38
CA MET A 310 18.99 4.89 8.37
C MET A 310 17.80 4.06 7.94
N LEU A 311 16.82 4.65 7.23
CA LEU A 311 15.66 3.88 6.80
C LEU A 311 16.06 2.76 5.82
N PRO A 312 16.83 3.01 4.75
CA PRO A 312 17.36 1.94 3.90
C PRO A 312 18.23 0.93 4.67
N MET A 313 19.06 1.38 5.61
CA MET A 313 19.87 0.50 6.45
C MET A 313 19.03 -0.60 7.13
N PHE A 314 17.85 -0.25 7.68
CA PHE A 314 16.99 -1.22 8.36
C PHE A 314 16.12 -2.02 7.40
N THR A 315 15.68 -1.43 6.31
CA THR A 315 14.67 -2.02 5.44
C THR A 315 15.23 -2.80 4.26
N LEU A 316 16.40 -2.45 3.77
CA LEU A 316 16.99 -3.13 2.61
C LEU A 316 17.42 -4.58 2.89
N PRO A 317 18.02 -4.95 4.04
CA PRO A 317 18.41 -6.33 4.28
C PRO A 317 17.24 -7.32 4.22
N PRO A 318 16.09 -7.11 4.91
CA PRO A 318 14.97 -8.03 4.79
C PRO A 318 14.36 -8.07 3.38
N LEU A 319 14.38 -6.96 2.63
CA LEU A 319 13.94 -6.94 1.23
C LEU A 319 14.88 -7.73 0.32
N ALA A 320 16.19 -7.60 0.52
CA ALA A 320 17.20 -8.38 -0.20
C ALA A 320 17.09 -9.88 0.13
N ALA A 321 16.88 -10.22 1.41
CA ALA A 321 16.61 -11.61 1.81
C ALA A 321 15.37 -12.17 1.11
N GLY A 322 14.27 -11.40 1.06
CA GLY A 322 13.05 -11.79 0.34
C GLY A 322 13.27 -12.00 -1.16
N ALA A 323 14.13 -11.17 -1.77
CA ALA A 323 14.49 -11.31 -3.18
C ALA A 323 15.30 -12.58 -3.45
N ILE A 324 16.33 -12.84 -2.66
CA ILE A 324 17.25 -13.97 -2.84
C ILE A 324 16.59 -15.31 -2.47
N LEU A 325 15.83 -15.33 -1.38
CA LEU A 325 15.12 -16.52 -0.91
C LEU A 325 13.74 -16.71 -1.56
N SER A 326 13.48 -16.00 -2.66
CA SER A 326 12.20 -16.12 -3.38
C SER A 326 11.88 -17.52 -3.89
N PRO A 327 12.83 -18.40 -4.30
CA PRO A 327 12.54 -19.78 -4.65
C PRO A 327 11.97 -20.58 -3.46
N GLU A 328 12.62 -20.51 -2.32
CA GLU A 328 12.21 -21.22 -1.10
C GLU A 328 10.90 -20.65 -0.55
N ILE A 329 10.77 -19.32 -0.54
CA ILE A 329 9.55 -18.65 -0.09
C ILE A 329 8.37 -19.07 -0.98
N LEU A 330 8.51 -19.01 -2.29
CA LEU A 330 7.42 -19.29 -3.22
C LEU A 330 7.00 -20.77 -3.17
N GLN A 331 7.98 -21.67 -3.07
CA GLN A 331 7.73 -23.10 -2.94
C GLN A 331 7.01 -23.44 -1.62
N MET A 332 7.42 -22.86 -0.50
CA MET A 332 6.77 -23.08 0.80
C MET A 332 5.41 -22.37 0.89
N TRP A 333 5.30 -21.17 0.36
CA TRP A 333 4.11 -20.34 0.48
C TRP A 333 3.00 -20.81 -0.46
N ILE A 334 3.24 -20.90 -1.78
CA ILE A 334 2.23 -21.27 -2.77
C ILE A 334 2.34 -22.74 -3.16
N GLY A 335 3.56 -23.26 -3.26
CA GLY A 335 3.83 -24.64 -3.68
C GLY A 335 4.46 -24.73 -5.08
N PRO A 336 4.56 -25.95 -5.64
CA PRO A 336 5.30 -26.22 -6.87
C PRO A 336 4.71 -25.54 -8.12
N LEU A 337 3.42 -25.17 -8.09
CA LEU A 337 2.72 -24.62 -9.23
C LEU A 337 3.36 -23.30 -9.75
N LEU A 338 3.77 -22.42 -8.86
CA LEU A 338 4.42 -21.15 -9.21
C LEU A 338 5.94 -21.17 -8.96
N ALA A 339 6.53 -22.24 -8.48
CA ALA A 339 7.97 -22.36 -8.24
C ALA A 339 8.84 -21.98 -9.46
N PRO A 340 8.48 -22.31 -10.73
CA PRO A 340 9.24 -21.88 -11.91
C PRO A 340 9.33 -20.35 -12.09
N TYR A 341 8.46 -19.59 -11.43
CA TYR A 341 8.41 -18.14 -11.52
C TYR A 341 9.16 -17.42 -10.36
N ALA A 342 9.92 -18.15 -9.56
CA ALA A 342 10.60 -17.60 -8.38
C ALA A 342 11.53 -16.42 -8.69
N LEU A 343 12.25 -16.46 -9.81
CA LEU A 343 13.08 -15.35 -10.27
C LEU A 343 12.27 -14.06 -10.42
N TRP A 344 11.03 -14.15 -10.91
CA TRP A 344 10.15 -13.00 -11.12
C TRP A 344 9.62 -12.44 -9.80
N MET A 345 9.36 -13.32 -8.83
CA MET A 345 9.08 -12.87 -7.46
C MET A 345 10.28 -12.15 -6.87
N GLY A 346 11.50 -12.67 -7.00
CA GLY A 346 12.74 -12.01 -6.59
C GLY A 346 12.89 -10.63 -7.24
N LEU A 347 12.68 -10.55 -8.57
CA LEU A 347 12.75 -9.30 -9.32
C LEU A 347 11.71 -8.27 -8.85
N SER A 348 10.53 -8.71 -8.38
CA SER A 348 9.50 -7.81 -7.86
C SER A 348 9.98 -7.02 -6.62
N PHE A 349 10.94 -7.54 -5.84
CA PHE A 349 11.52 -6.85 -4.69
C PHE A 349 12.43 -5.67 -5.06
N VAL A 350 12.90 -5.58 -6.32
CA VAL A 350 13.65 -4.40 -6.79
C VAL A 350 12.85 -3.12 -6.59
N ILE A 351 11.54 -3.20 -6.75
CA ILE A 351 10.64 -2.05 -6.61
C ILE A 351 10.66 -1.48 -5.18
N PRO A 352 10.33 -2.25 -4.11
CA PRO A 352 10.43 -1.76 -2.75
C PRO A 352 11.89 -1.41 -2.37
N ILE A 353 12.91 -2.10 -2.86
CA ILE A 353 14.32 -1.76 -2.64
C ILE A 353 14.61 -0.34 -3.13
N CYS A 354 14.25 -0.01 -4.38
CA CYS A 354 14.43 1.33 -4.93
C CYS A 354 13.62 2.39 -4.16
N THR A 355 12.38 2.06 -3.79
CA THR A 355 11.50 3.03 -3.13
C THR A 355 11.89 3.34 -1.68
N GLN A 356 12.74 2.52 -1.01
CA GLN A 356 13.19 2.81 0.36
C GLN A 356 13.90 4.16 0.47
N TYR A 357 14.72 4.52 -0.50
CA TYR A 357 15.38 5.81 -0.55
C TYR A 357 14.41 6.99 -0.76
N LEU A 358 13.22 6.72 -1.28
CA LEU A 358 12.23 7.75 -1.62
C LEU A 358 11.18 7.97 -0.53
N VAL A 359 10.98 7.00 0.36
CA VAL A 359 9.88 7.03 1.34
C VAL A 359 9.96 8.27 2.22
N ILE A 360 11.14 8.55 2.79
CA ILE A 360 11.32 9.72 3.66
C ILE A 360 11.18 11.03 2.88
N GLY A 361 11.69 11.06 1.65
CA GLY A 361 11.57 12.22 0.78
C GLY A 361 10.11 12.56 0.46
N ASN A 362 9.33 11.55 0.10
CA ASN A 362 7.90 11.72 -0.18
C ASN A 362 7.11 12.23 1.04
N VAL A 363 7.56 11.91 2.26
CA VAL A 363 6.93 12.42 3.49
C VAL A 363 7.38 13.85 3.81
N ILE A 364 8.69 14.10 3.77
CA ILE A 364 9.27 15.40 4.18
C ILE A 364 8.93 16.51 3.18
N PHE A 365 8.95 16.22 1.88
CA PHE A 365 8.77 17.23 0.84
C PHE A 365 7.33 17.42 0.35
N LEU A 366 6.34 16.78 0.97
CA LEU A 366 4.93 17.06 0.70
C LEU A 366 4.57 18.54 0.91
N THR A 367 5.31 19.25 1.77
CA THR A 367 5.15 20.69 2.04
C THR A 367 5.86 21.58 1.02
N ARG A 368 6.73 21.03 0.16
CA ARG A 368 7.55 21.76 -0.82
C ARG A 368 7.11 21.47 -2.27
N PRO A 369 6.20 22.28 -2.84
CA PRO A 369 5.57 21.98 -4.14
C PRO A 369 6.57 21.78 -5.28
N GLY A 370 7.67 22.53 -5.33
CA GLY A 370 8.66 22.42 -6.41
C GLY A 370 9.41 21.07 -6.41
N VAL A 371 9.77 20.56 -5.24
CA VAL A 371 10.40 19.24 -5.11
C VAL A 371 9.41 18.13 -5.46
N GLN A 372 8.18 18.25 -4.96
CA GLN A 372 7.12 17.28 -5.22
C GLN A 372 6.77 17.21 -6.71
N ALA A 373 6.68 18.36 -7.39
CA ALA A 373 6.42 18.42 -8.83
C ALA A 373 7.51 17.68 -9.64
N ARG A 374 8.78 17.86 -9.27
CA ARG A 374 9.90 17.15 -9.92
C ARG A 374 9.86 15.65 -9.67
N LEU A 375 9.54 15.22 -8.44
CA LEU A 375 9.38 13.80 -8.14
C LEU A 375 8.20 13.19 -8.90
N ASN A 376 7.07 13.89 -9.02
CA ASN A 376 5.92 13.44 -9.81
C ASN A 376 6.26 13.33 -11.30
N TRP A 377 7.05 14.27 -11.86
CA TRP A 377 7.53 14.17 -13.23
C TRP A 377 8.41 12.94 -13.43
N LEU A 378 9.35 12.66 -12.50
CA LEU A 378 10.18 11.46 -12.55
C LEU A 378 9.35 10.17 -12.42
N LEU A 379 8.27 10.15 -11.63
CA LEU A 379 7.34 9.02 -11.59
C LEU A 379 6.61 8.83 -12.94
N SER A 380 6.29 9.91 -13.65
CA SER A 380 5.72 9.82 -15.00
C SER A 380 6.72 9.22 -15.99
N VAL A 381 8.00 9.62 -15.91
CA VAL A 381 9.08 9.00 -16.70
C VAL A 381 9.23 7.52 -16.37
N GLN A 382 9.19 7.17 -15.07
CA GLN A 382 9.22 5.77 -14.63
C GLN A 382 8.08 4.94 -15.25
N LEU A 383 6.88 5.50 -15.30
CA LEU A 383 5.71 4.87 -15.91
C LEU A 383 5.90 4.66 -17.42
N LEU A 384 6.47 5.65 -18.12
CA LEU A 384 6.77 5.53 -19.55
C LEU A 384 7.84 4.45 -19.82
N VAL A 385 8.91 4.42 -19.03
CA VAL A 385 9.94 3.37 -19.12
C VAL A 385 9.33 2.00 -18.83
N TRP A 386 8.49 1.88 -17.81
CA TRP A 386 7.75 0.66 -17.52
C TRP A 386 6.93 0.19 -18.72
N ALA A 387 6.14 1.08 -19.31
CA ALA A 387 5.29 0.73 -20.44
C ALA A 387 6.10 0.31 -21.67
N ALA A 388 7.19 1.03 -21.97
CA ALA A 388 8.06 0.72 -23.10
C ALA A 388 8.76 -0.63 -22.94
N VAL A 389 9.35 -0.90 -21.75
CA VAL A 389 10.03 -2.18 -21.47
C VAL A 389 9.01 -3.33 -21.45
N ALA A 390 7.86 -3.15 -20.80
CA ALA A 390 6.82 -4.15 -20.76
C ALA A 390 6.33 -4.50 -22.17
N ALA A 391 6.05 -3.50 -23.02
CA ALA A 391 5.62 -3.70 -24.39
C ALA A 391 6.70 -4.41 -25.24
N ALA A 392 7.96 -4.00 -25.11
CA ALA A 392 9.07 -4.62 -25.85
C ALA A 392 9.32 -6.08 -25.47
N THR A 393 9.00 -6.48 -24.24
CA THR A 393 9.26 -7.82 -23.70
C THR A 393 8.03 -8.70 -23.60
N LEU A 394 6.85 -8.18 -23.96
CA LEU A 394 5.55 -8.85 -23.81
C LEU A 394 5.51 -10.21 -24.52
N GLY A 395 6.06 -10.30 -25.74
CA GLY A 395 6.11 -11.52 -26.52
C GLY A 395 7.04 -12.60 -25.96
N PHE A 396 7.99 -12.24 -25.08
CA PHE A 396 8.95 -13.19 -24.52
C PHE A 396 8.56 -13.66 -23.12
N PHE A 397 8.00 -12.78 -22.30
CA PHE A 397 7.79 -13.03 -20.87
C PHE A 397 6.31 -12.97 -20.44
N ALA A 398 5.38 -12.73 -21.35
CA ALA A 398 3.95 -12.60 -21.07
C ALA A 398 3.68 -11.61 -19.90
N GLU A 399 2.84 -11.97 -18.90
CA GLU A 399 2.50 -11.12 -17.75
C GLU A 399 3.70 -10.70 -16.88
N ARG A 400 4.80 -11.46 -16.97
CA ARG A 400 6.06 -11.18 -16.22
C ARG A 400 6.81 -9.97 -16.78
N SER A 401 6.55 -9.59 -18.04
CA SER A 401 7.07 -8.37 -18.66
C SER A 401 6.69 -7.12 -17.86
N LEU A 402 5.53 -7.13 -17.19
CA LEU A 402 5.07 -6.05 -16.32
C LEU A 402 5.97 -5.89 -15.09
N ILE A 403 6.45 -7.01 -14.53
CA ILE A 403 7.40 -7.00 -13.38
C ILE A 403 8.74 -6.48 -13.85
N LEU A 404 9.24 -6.96 -14.99
CA LEU A 404 10.51 -6.52 -15.58
C LEU A 404 10.48 -5.02 -15.88
N GLY A 405 9.44 -4.57 -16.57
CA GLY A 405 9.28 -3.15 -16.88
C GLY A 405 9.30 -2.28 -15.64
N GLN A 406 8.62 -2.70 -14.57
CA GLN A 406 8.57 -1.93 -13.33
C GLN A 406 9.92 -1.93 -12.59
N ALA A 407 10.63 -3.05 -12.56
CA ALA A 407 11.96 -3.12 -11.99
C ALA A 407 12.95 -2.23 -12.76
N VAL A 408 12.97 -2.32 -14.09
CA VAL A 408 13.81 -1.47 -14.94
C VAL A 408 13.44 0.01 -14.80
N GLY A 409 12.15 0.35 -14.85
CA GLY A 409 11.69 1.72 -14.68
C GLY A 409 12.11 2.32 -13.33
N SER A 410 12.02 1.53 -12.26
CA SER A 410 12.46 1.95 -10.92
C SER A 410 13.97 2.17 -10.86
N LEU A 411 14.77 1.27 -11.42
CA LEU A 411 16.24 1.37 -11.44
C LEU A 411 16.72 2.55 -12.29
N VAL A 412 16.14 2.73 -13.47
CA VAL A 412 16.53 3.82 -14.40
C VAL A 412 16.31 5.18 -13.75
N VAL A 413 15.15 5.39 -13.10
CA VAL A 413 14.78 6.72 -12.58
C VAL A 413 15.36 6.99 -11.19
N LEU A 414 15.75 5.96 -10.44
CA LEU A 414 16.25 6.06 -9.06
C LEU A 414 17.39 7.09 -8.87
N PRO A 415 18.44 7.17 -9.72
CA PRO A 415 19.52 8.13 -9.53
C PRO A 415 19.04 9.58 -9.55
N TRP A 416 18.13 9.93 -10.48
CA TRP A 416 17.57 11.29 -10.56
C TRP A 416 16.64 11.62 -9.40
N GLN A 417 15.87 10.63 -8.91
CA GLN A 417 15.03 10.80 -7.73
C GLN A 417 15.90 11.04 -6.49
N ILE A 418 16.93 10.24 -6.28
CA ILE A 418 17.87 10.38 -5.17
C ILE A 418 18.60 11.74 -5.24
N ASP A 419 19.10 12.14 -6.42
CA ASP A 419 19.79 13.44 -6.58
C ASP A 419 18.83 14.62 -6.31
N THR A 420 17.55 14.50 -6.69
CA THR A 420 16.53 15.50 -6.37
C THR A 420 16.37 15.68 -4.86
N LEU A 421 16.28 14.57 -4.12
CA LEU A 421 16.16 14.59 -2.65
C LEU A 421 17.43 15.11 -1.99
N ARG A 422 18.60 14.65 -2.45
CA ARG A 422 19.90 15.10 -1.97
C ARG A 422 20.06 16.62 -2.09
N ARG A 423 19.78 17.19 -3.28
CA ARG A 423 19.83 18.64 -3.51
C ARG A 423 18.85 19.40 -2.65
N ALA A 424 17.63 18.91 -2.49
CA ALA A 424 16.61 19.52 -1.67
C ALA A 424 16.97 19.54 -0.16
N LEU A 425 17.83 18.62 0.27
CA LEU A 425 18.37 18.55 1.63
C LEU A 425 19.77 19.20 1.76
N ASN A 426 20.34 19.73 0.68
CA ASN A 426 21.70 20.29 0.63
C ASN A 426 22.78 19.33 1.17
N LEU A 427 22.64 18.02 0.86
CA LEU A 427 23.60 17.03 1.29
C LEU A 427 24.83 17.02 0.36
N GLU A 428 26.01 16.88 0.94
CA GLU A 428 27.26 16.77 0.18
C GLU A 428 27.25 15.48 -0.65
N LEU A 429 27.52 15.63 -1.97
CA LEU A 429 27.45 14.52 -2.93
C LEU A 429 28.40 13.38 -2.55
N ARG A 430 29.64 13.72 -2.15
CA ARG A 430 30.68 12.72 -1.87
C ARG A 430 30.37 11.86 -0.65
N SER A 431 29.95 12.45 0.45
CA SER A 431 29.59 11.73 1.68
C SER A 431 28.35 10.87 1.45
N PHE A 432 27.36 11.40 0.71
CA PHE A 432 26.14 10.67 0.40
C PHE A 432 26.38 9.47 -0.53
N ILE A 433 27.13 9.65 -1.65
CA ILE A 433 27.47 8.54 -2.57
C ILE A 433 28.30 7.48 -1.83
N ARG A 434 29.21 7.88 -0.95
CA ARG A 434 29.97 6.93 -0.12
C ARG A 434 29.05 6.10 0.76
N ALA A 435 28.11 6.71 1.47
CA ALA A 435 27.17 6.00 2.34
C ALA A 435 26.31 5.01 1.55
N VAL A 436 25.68 5.46 0.46
CA VAL A 436 24.84 4.63 -0.41
C VAL A 436 25.65 3.53 -1.10
N GLY A 437 26.86 3.85 -1.55
CA GLY A 437 27.79 2.88 -2.18
C GLY A 437 28.23 1.78 -1.22
N ILE A 438 28.54 2.11 0.04
CA ILE A 438 28.86 1.11 1.07
C ILE A 438 27.63 0.26 1.39
N GLN A 439 26.44 0.86 1.53
CA GLN A 439 25.19 0.09 1.72
C GLN A 439 24.96 -0.90 0.57
N ALA A 440 25.09 -0.44 -0.67
CA ALA A 440 24.93 -1.30 -1.85
C ALA A 440 25.98 -2.43 -1.87
N ALA A 441 27.24 -2.14 -1.56
CA ALA A 441 28.30 -3.14 -1.52
C ALA A 441 28.03 -4.21 -0.45
N ILE A 442 27.62 -3.82 0.77
CA ILE A 442 27.26 -4.76 1.85
C ILE A 442 26.10 -5.65 1.40
N LEU A 443 25.09 -5.07 0.77
CA LEU A 443 23.91 -5.82 0.30
C LEU A 443 24.29 -6.78 -0.83
N ILE A 444 25.07 -6.35 -1.83
CA ILE A 444 25.50 -7.20 -2.95
C ILE A 444 26.34 -8.37 -2.43
N ILE A 445 27.38 -8.10 -1.64
CA ILE A 445 28.24 -9.13 -1.08
C ILE A 445 27.44 -10.07 -0.19
N GLY A 446 26.65 -9.52 0.73
CA GLY A 446 25.81 -10.30 1.63
C GLY A 446 24.77 -11.14 0.89
N SER A 447 24.11 -10.59 -0.14
CA SER A 447 23.15 -11.32 -0.97
C SER A 447 23.81 -12.46 -1.75
N THR A 448 25.01 -12.26 -2.26
CA THR A 448 25.77 -13.32 -2.93
C THR A 448 26.10 -14.45 -1.95
N LEU A 449 26.57 -14.11 -0.75
CA LEU A 449 26.83 -15.09 0.31
C LEU A 449 25.55 -15.81 0.75
N LEU A 450 24.44 -15.08 0.89
CA LEU A 450 23.14 -15.66 1.23
C LEU A 450 22.67 -16.65 0.16
N TRP A 451 22.84 -16.33 -1.11
CA TRP A 451 22.48 -17.21 -2.22
C TRP A 451 23.29 -18.52 -2.19
N PHE A 452 24.62 -18.43 -1.99
CA PHE A 452 25.46 -19.63 -1.81
C PHE A 452 25.04 -20.44 -0.59
N LEU A 453 24.78 -19.78 0.54
CA LEU A 453 24.37 -20.44 1.78
C LEU A 453 23.03 -21.15 1.62
N ALA A 454 22.04 -20.51 1.00
CA ALA A 454 20.73 -21.09 0.73
C ALA A 454 20.83 -22.34 -0.17
N SER A 455 21.68 -22.28 -1.20
CA SER A 455 21.93 -23.41 -2.10
C SER A 455 22.57 -24.60 -1.38
N TYR A 456 23.41 -24.35 -0.36
CA TYR A 456 24.11 -25.39 0.39
C TYR A 456 23.26 -26.02 1.50
N ILE A 457 22.54 -25.19 2.29
CA ILE A 457 21.80 -25.63 3.48
C ILE A 457 20.46 -26.32 3.14
N ARG A 458 19.93 -26.17 1.93
CA ARG A 458 18.58 -26.61 1.53
C ARG A 458 17.52 -26.09 2.53
N VAL A 459 17.07 -24.89 2.31
CA VAL A 459 16.04 -24.22 3.15
C VAL A 459 14.67 -24.82 2.84
N ASP A 460 14.28 -25.85 3.59
CA ASP A 460 13.07 -26.66 3.38
C ASP A 460 11.97 -26.41 4.43
N SER A 461 12.23 -25.55 5.40
CA SER A 461 11.26 -25.24 6.46
C SER A 461 11.24 -23.74 6.80
N LEU A 462 10.08 -23.27 7.31
CA LEU A 462 9.92 -21.89 7.77
C LEU A 462 10.91 -21.50 8.85
N ILE A 463 11.30 -22.43 9.72
CA ILE A 463 12.28 -22.18 10.78
C ILE A 463 13.66 -21.94 10.17
N LYS A 464 14.11 -22.79 9.23
CA LYS A 464 15.39 -22.59 8.54
C LYS A 464 15.37 -21.28 7.73
N LEU A 465 14.26 -20.98 7.04
CA LEU A 465 14.08 -19.74 6.31
C LEU A 465 14.25 -18.52 7.24
N ALA A 466 13.55 -18.54 8.39
CA ALA A 466 13.62 -17.46 9.37
C ALA A 466 15.04 -17.30 9.97
N LEU A 467 15.72 -18.41 10.25
CA LEU A 467 17.09 -18.40 10.76
C LEU A 467 18.09 -17.85 9.73
N VAL A 468 18.01 -18.32 8.49
CA VAL A 468 18.92 -17.88 7.41
C VAL A 468 18.68 -16.40 7.07
N ALA A 469 17.43 -16.00 6.89
CA ALA A 469 17.07 -14.61 6.63
C ALA A 469 17.41 -13.69 7.82
N GLY A 470 17.12 -14.14 9.06
CA GLY A 470 17.41 -13.39 10.29
C GLY A 470 18.90 -13.19 10.52
N THR A 471 19.72 -14.21 10.32
CA THR A 471 21.19 -14.14 10.41
C THR A 471 21.74 -13.17 9.37
N PHE A 472 21.30 -13.26 8.12
CA PHE A 472 21.69 -12.32 7.07
C PHE A 472 21.33 -10.87 7.43
N CYS A 473 20.09 -10.63 7.91
CA CYS A 473 19.67 -9.30 8.33
C CYS A 473 20.56 -8.77 9.47
N LEU A 474 20.80 -9.59 10.49
CA LEU A 474 21.62 -9.21 11.64
C LEU A 474 23.04 -8.83 11.22
N ILE A 475 23.70 -9.67 10.42
CA ILE A 475 25.06 -9.41 9.92
C ILE A 475 25.06 -8.13 9.08
N SER A 476 24.08 -7.97 8.19
CA SER A 476 23.96 -6.77 7.35
C SER A 476 23.73 -5.50 8.17
N TRP A 477 22.91 -5.55 9.21
CA TRP A 477 22.67 -4.41 10.12
C TRP A 477 23.93 -4.04 10.90
N VAL A 478 24.66 -5.03 11.43
CA VAL A 478 25.93 -4.80 12.14
C VAL A 478 26.97 -4.20 11.19
N ALA A 479 27.14 -4.76 9.99
CA ALA A 479 28.06 -4.24 9.00
C ALA A 479 27.73 -2.79 8.59
N GLN A 480 26.45 -2.49 8.35
CA GLN A 480 26.03 -1.14 8.01
C GLN A 480 26.20 -0.17 9.19
N TYR A 481 25.90 -0.60 10.42
CA TYR A 481 26.15 0.22 11.62
C TYR A 481 27.62 0.61 11.77
N LEU A 482 28.53 -0.33 11.49
CA LEU A 482 29.96 -0.11 11.63
C LEU A 482 30.57 0.69 10.47
N LEU A 483 30.12 0.46 9.24
CA LEU A 483 30.76 0.97 8.04
C LEU A 483 30.08 2.19 7.43
N VAL A 484 28.75 2.33 7.57
CA VAL A 484 27.97 3.41 6.96
C VAL A 484 27.78 4.58 7.92
N LEU A 485 27.50 4.29 9.21
CA LEU A 485 27.15 5.33 10.16
C LEU A 485 28.38 6.05 10.72
N GLU A 486 28.44 7.36 10.50
CA GLU A 486 29.40 8.25 11.15
C GLU A 486 29.07 8.42 12.65
N ALA A 487 30.05 8.90 13.44
CA ALA A 487 29.86 9.13 14.87
C ALA A 487 28.63 10.00 15.19
N ARG A 488 28.37 11.02 14.37
CA ARG A 488 27.19 11.91 14.50
C ARG A 488 25.87 11.18 14.32
N HIS A 489 25.80 10.15 13.47
CA HIS A 489 24.59 9.35 13.23
C HIS A 489 24.40 8.34 14.37
N ARG A 490 25.49 7.75 14.88
CA ARG A 490 25.45 6.80 16.00
C ARG A 490 24.94 7.44 17.29
N ALA A 491 25.23 8.72 17.51
CA ALA A 491 24.75 9.47 18.68
C ALA A 491 23.20 9.58 18.77
N VAL A 492 22.48 9.30 17.68
CA VAL A 492 21.00 9.32 17.67
C VAL A 492 20.39 8.08 18.35
N PHE A 493 21.08 6.92 18.32
CA PHE A 493 20.55 5.68 18.88
C PHE A 493 20.29 5.74 20.39
N PRO A 494 21.22 6.24 21.25
CA PRO A 494 20.95 6.41 22.65
C PRO A 494 19.75 7.33 22.92
N ALA A 495 19.62 8.43 22.16
CA ALA A 495 18.51 9.36 22.28
C ALA A 495 17.16 8.71 21.93
N ILE A 496 17.10 7.84 20.91
CA ILE A 496 15.90 7.05 20.59
C ILE A 496 15.60 6.05 21.71
N GLY A 497 16.61 5.38 22.27
CA GLY A 497 16.47 4.46 23.39
C GLY A 497 15.87 5.14 24.62
N HIS A 498 16.32 6.36 24.95
CA HIS A 498 15.74 7.17 26.02
C HIS A 498 14.29 7.59 25.74
N LEU A 499 13.97 7.96 24.50
CA LEU A 499 12.60 8.32 24.08
C LEU A 499 11.64 7.13 24.15
N MET A 500 12.11 5.93 23.87
CA MET A 500 11.33 4.69 23.95
C MET A 500 11.27 4.09 25.35
N GLY A 501 11.97 4.67 26.34
CA GLY A 501 12.01 4.17 27.72
C GLY A 501 12.81 2.87 27.89
N LEU A 502 13.65 2.52 26.91
CA LEU A 502 14.47 1.31 26.89
C LEU A 502 15.87 1.53 27.54
N ALA A 503 16.26 2.77 27.79
CA ALA A 503 17.51 3.10 28.48
C ALA A 503 17.23 3.55 29.91
N PRO A 504 18.05 3.16 30.91
CA PRO A 504 17.91 3.65 32.26
C PRO A 504 18.07 5.18 32.28
N LYS A 505 17.23 5.87 33.04
CA LYS A 505 17.40 7.29 33.26
C LYS A 505 18.77 7.47 33.92
N SER A 506 19.69 8.12 33.24
CA SER A 506 20.90 8.62 33.87
C SER A 506 20.47 9.63 34.94
N ASN A 507 20.73 9.33 36.20
CA ASN A 507 20.64 10.24 37.33
C ASN A 507 21.52 11.46 37.08
#